data_2e12e6109660cdba84373d5070c4ac8c
#
_entry.id   2e12e6109660cdba84373d5070c4ac8c
#
_cell.length_a   1.000
_cell.length_b   1.000
_cell.length_c   1.000
_cell.angle_alpha   90.00
_cell.angle_beta   90.00
_cell.angle_gamma   90.00
#
_symmetry.space_group_name_H-M   'P 1'
#
loop_
_entity.id
_entity.type
_entity.pdbx_description
1 polymer ?
#
loop_
_entity_poly.entity_id
_entity_poly.type
_entity_poly.pdbx_seq_one_letter_code
_entity_poly.pdbx_strand_id
1 'polypeptide(L)'
;VHTHIGIAAVSPTGSALFLQTLSRRFAQEASLPPDARFSVHHEPLPEYLEAIARNDWLKVAMLLKRSNELLARCGAKFCITPDAAVQQVLQVASAGCPIPWVSMTDCVADEIIADGRKSVGIIGTELVMNSSTFQIPLGIRGVQVMTPDERDRREMDRIIFQELLKGVIAPTSQAFAMDVIRRLRDEKGCDAVVLASSETPLLFESAGPAALPLYHASEILAHHAVRHMKST
;
A
#
# COMPACT_ATOMS: atom_id res chain seq x y z
N VAL A 1 21.02 4.95 13.70
CA VAL A 1 20.55 3.71 13.06
C VAL A 1 19.16 3.39 13.56
N HIS A 2 18.20 3.27 12.65
CA HIS A 2 16.79 2.97 12.96
C HIS A 2 16.54 1.47 12.82
N THR A 3 16.92 0.69 13.82
CA THR A 3 16.90 -0.78 13.78
C THR A 3 15.55 -1.42 14.09
N HIS A 4 14.50 -0.61 14.39
CA HIS A 4 13.21 -1.13 14.83
C HIS A 4 12.04 -0.45 14.09
N ILE A 5 11.36 -1.22 13.25
CA ILE A 5 10.16 -0.78 12.52
C ILE A 5 8.91 -1.03 13.34
N GLY A 6 8.05 -0.01 13.48
CA GLY A 6 6.68 -0.15 13.95
C GLY A 6 5.72 -0.36 12.77
N ILE A 7 4.87 -1.38 12.81
CA ILE A 7 3.87 -1.67 11.78
C ILE A 7 2.48 -1.51 12.38
N ALA A 8 1.78 -0.44 12.00
CA ALA A 8 0.37 -0.26 12.33
C ALA A 8 -0.48 -1.02 11.31
N ALA A 9 -0.92 -2.20 11.68
CA ALA A 9 -1.73 -3.08 10.87
C ALA A 9 -3.21 -2.68 10.93
N VAL A 10 -3.88 -2.60 9.78
CA VAL A 10 -5.32 -2.33 9.67
C VAL A 10 -6.05 -3.59 9.23
N SER A 11 -5.75 -4.11 8.04
CA SER A 11 -6.25 -5.40 7.57
C SER A 11 -5.36 -6.53 8.09
N PRO A 12 -5.90 -7.53 8.83
CA PRO A 12 -5.10 -8.69 9.26
C PRO A 12 -4.51 -9.47 8.08
N THR A 13 -5.29 -9.72 7.04
CA THR A 13 -4.84 -10.46 5.85
C THR A 13 -3.78 -9.68 5.08
N GLY A 14 -4.02 -8.41 4.78
CA GLY A 14 -3.06 -7.55 4.09
C GLY A 14 -1.76 -7.40 4.88
N SER A 15 -1.87 -7.31 6.21
CA SER A 15 -0.69 -7.24 7.08
C SER A 15 0.11 -8.53 7.11
N ALA A 16 -0.53 -9.70 7.05
CA ALA A 16 0.16 -10.99 6.96
C ALA A 16 0.95 -11.11 5.64
N LEU A 17 0.36 -10.72 4.52
CA LEU A 17 1.06 -10.66 3.22
C LEU A 17 2.24 -9.68 3.24
N PHE A 18 2.04 -8.52 3.85
CA PHE A 18 3.12 -7.54 4.02
C PHE A 18 4.27 -8.08 4.87
N LEU A 19 3.97 -8.76 5.98
CA LEU A 19 4.98 -9.38 6.84
C LEU A 19 5.80 -10.44 6.10
N GLN A 20 5.18 -11.24 5.23
CA GLN A 20 5.90 -12.18 4.37
C GLN A 20 6.85 -11.44 3.42
N THR A 21 6.38 -10.34 2.82
CA THR A 21 7.19 -9.50 1.94
C THR A 21 8.36 -8.87 2.68
N LEU A 22 8.11 -8.29 3.86
CA LEU A 22 9.15 -7.69 4.69
C LEU A 22 10.18 -8.73 5.15
N SER A 23 9.75 -9.92 5.56
CA SER A 23 10.63 -11.01 5.96
C SER A 23 11.53 -11.48 4.81
N ARG A 24 10.99 -11.58 3.59
CA ARG A 24 11.80 -11.88 2.38
C ARG A 24 12.85 -10.79 2.13
N ARG A 25 12.48 -9.51 2.27
CA ARG A 25 13.42 -8.38 2.12
C ARG A 25 14.51 -8.42 3.20
N PHE A 26 14.17 -8.73 4.45
CA PHE A 26 15.17 -8.90 5.51
C PHE A 26 16.16 -10.02 5.18
N ALA A 27 15.68 -11.17 4.70
CA ALA A 27 16.55 -12.30 4.33
C ALA A 27 17.48 -12.00 3.14
N GLN A 28 17.08 -11.12 2.23
CA GLN A 28 17.86 -10.73 1.04
C GLN A 28 18.87 -9.61 1.33
N GLU A 29 18.72 -8.91 2.43
CA GLU A 29 19.49 -7.70 2.73
C GLU A 29 20.64 -7.99 3.69
N ALA A 30 21.79 -8.34 3.16
CA ALA A 30 22.99 -8.71 3.92
C ALA A 30 23.58 -7.57 4.77
N SER A 31 23.21 -6.32 4.50
CA SER A 31 23.71 -5.14 5.21
C SER A 31 22.78 -4.63 6.31
N LEU A 32 21.76 -5.39 6.70
CA LEU A 32 20.92 -5.04 7.84
C LEU A 32 21.73 -5.08 9.16
N PRO A 33 21.43 -4.15 10.09
CA PRO A 33 21.97 -4.24 11.44
C PRO A 33 21.59 -5.56 12.10
N PRO A 34 22.50 -6.18 12.91
CA PRO A 34 22.22 -7.48 13.55
C PRO A 34 21.03 -7.46 14.52
N ASP A 35 20.65 -6.27 15.02
CA ASP A 35 19.53 -6.04 15.92
C ASP A 35 18.27 -5.53 15.19
N ALA A 36 18.26 -5.62 13.87
CA ALA A 36 17.09 -5.24 13.05
C ALA A 36 15.85 -6.04 13.46
N ARG A 37 14.77 -5.32 13.78
CA ARG A 37 13.54 -5.92 14.28
C ARG A 37 12.32 -5.13 13.83
N PHE A 38 11.13 -5.74 13.96
CA PHE A 38 9.86 -5.05 13.80
C PHE A 38 8.87 -5.46 14.89
N SER A 39 7.96 -4.56 15.22
CA SER A 39 6.79 -4.81 16.05
C SER A 39 5.54 -4.51 15.26
N VAL A 40 4.49 -5.30 15.46
CA VAL A 40 3.18 -5.11 14.83
C VAL A 40 2.15 -4.79 15.90
N HIS A 41 1.36 -3.78 15.65
CA HIS A 41 0.19 -3.46 16.47
C HIS A 41 -1.05 -3.39 15.58
N HIS A 42 -2.14 -3.98 16.05
CA HIS A 42 -3.42 -4.03 15.34
C HIS A 42 -4.53 -3.52 16.25
N GLU A 43 -5.20 -2.44 15.83
CA GLU A 43 -6.48 -2.02 16.42
C GLU A 43 -7.63 -2.85 15.83
N PRO A 44 -8.77 -2.98 16.51
CA PRO A 44 -9.88 -3.79 16.01
C PRO A 44 -10.33 -3.35 14.60
N LEU A 45 -10.26 -4.26 13.63
CA LEU A 45 -10.69 -3.98 12.26
C LEU A 45 -12.11 -3.40 12.17
N PRO A 46 -13.11 -3.89 12.95
CA PRO A 46 -14.46 -3.29 12.92
C PRO A 46 -14.47 -1.79 13.22
N GLU A 47 -13.58 -1.27 14.09
CA GLU A 47 -13.52 0.17 14.38
C GLU A 47 -13.05 0.97 13.14
N TYR A 48 -12.09 0.44 12.38
CA TYR A 48 -11.67 1.04 11.11
C TYR A 48 -12.81 1.02 10.08
N LEU A 49 -13.45 -0.15 9.91
CA LEU A 49 -14.53 -0.32 8.92
C LEU A 49 -15.71 0.59 9.22
N GLU A 50 -16.12 0.70 10.49
CA GLU A 50 -17.20 1.59 10.91
C GLU A 50 -16.85 3.07 10.67
N ALA A 51 -15.65 3.50 11.03
CA ALA A 51 -15.20 4.86 10.83
C ALA A 51 -15.13 5.21 9.33
N ILE A 52 -14.58 4.31 8.50
CA ILE A 52 -14.51 4.48 7.05
C ILE A 52 -15.93 4.58 6.44
N ALA A 53 -16.84 3.67 6.82
CA ALA A 53 -18.20 3.66 6.32
C ALA A 53 -18.98 4.95 6.65
N ARG A 54 -18.62 5.61 7.75
CA ARG A 54 -19.20 6.89 8.18
C ARG A 54 -18.42 8.11 7.68
N ASN A 55 -17.36 7.92 6.89
CA ASN A 55 -16.42 8.97 6.51
C ASN A 55 -15.80 9.70 7.72
N ASP A 56 -15.70 9.04 8.86
CA ASP A 56 -15.06 9.57 10.07
C ASP A 56 -13.53 9.36 9.99
N TRP A 57 -12.90 10.12 9.11
CA TRP A 57 -11.46 10.07 8.90
C TRP A 57 -10.64 10.55 10.09
N LEU A 58 -11.24 11.35 10.97
CA LEU A 58 -10.59 11.75 12.22
C LEU A 58 -10.45 10.54 13.16
N LYS A 59 -11.49 9.71 13.28
CA LYS A 59 -11.43 8.45 14.05
C LYS A 59 -10.36 7.51 13.49
N VAL A 60 -10.27 7.39 12.17
CA VAL A 60 -9.22 6.58 11.51
C VAL A 60 -7.83 7.11 11.88
N ALA A 61 -7.62 8.42 11.82
CA ALA A 61 -6.36 9.05 12.21
C ALA A 61 -6.02 8.80 13.69
N MET A 62 -7.01 8.83 14.58
CA MET A 62 -6.83 8.54 16.01
C MET A 62 -6.41 7.10 16.27
N LEU A 63 -6.97 6.12 15.55
CA LEU A 63 -6.59 4.71 15.64
C LEU A 63 -5.13 4.50 15.21
N LEU A 64 -4.74 5.13 14.10
CA LEU A 64 -3.35 5.09 13.63
C LEU A 64 -2.38 5.73 14.63
N LYS A 65 -2.75 6.89 15.19
CA LYS A 65 -1.95 7.58 16.21
C LYS A 65 -1.75 6.72 17.45
N ARG A 66 -2.82 6.08 17.94
CA ARG A 66 -2.75 5.16 19.09
C ARG A 66 -1.81 3.98 18.80
N SER A 67 -1.86 3.41 17.59
CA SER A 67 -0.91 2.38 17.17
C SER A 67 0.53 2.91 17.18
N ASN A 68 0.78 4.13 16.68
CA ASN A 68 2.09 4.75 16.68
C ASN A 68 2.65 4.93 18.11
N GLU A 69 1.82 5.42 19.04
CA GLU A 69 2.19 5.60 20.45
C GLU A 69 2.57 4.28 21.13
N LEU A 70 1.82 3.19 20.87
CA LEU A 70 2.12 1.87 21.42
C LEU A 70 3.39 1.28 20.82
N LEU A 71 3.57 1.41 19.50
CA LEU A 71 4.78 0.96 18.81
C LEU A 71 6.03 1.72 19.27
N ALA A 72 5.90 3.02 19.54
CA ALA A 72 6.99 3.82 20.13
C ALA A 72 7.40 3.29 21.52
N ARG A 73 6.42 2.92 22.37
CA ARG A 73 6.70 2.29 23.68
C ARG A 73 7.37 0.92 23.54
N CYS A 74 7.11 0.18 22.45
CA CYS A 74 7.84 -1.04 22.11
C CYS A 74 9.28 -0.77 21.64
N GLY A 75 9.66 0.50 21.47
CA GLY A 75 11.01 0.90 21.04
C GLY A 75 11.15 1.09 19.53
N ALA A 76 10.06 1.06 18.76
CA ALA A 76 10.11 1.39 17.34
C ALA A 76 10.65 2.80 17.12
N LYS A 77 11.37 3.00 16.02
CA LYS A 77 12.01 4.26 15.66
C LYS A 77 11.26 5.04 14.58
N PHE A 78 10.50 4.33 13.80
CA PHE A 78 9.57 4.89 12.81
C PHE A 78 8.40 3.92 12.61
N CYS A 79 7.33 4.41 12.03
CA CYS A 79 6.10 3.66 11.82
C CYS A 79 5.74 3.59 10.34
N ILE A 80 5.17 2.48 9.93
CA ILE A 80 4.57 2.28 8.61
C ILE A 80 3.18 1.68 8.76
N THR A 81 2.34 1.85 7.74
CA THR A 81 1.12 1.06 7.57
C THR A 81 1.04 0.53 6.14
N PRO A 82 0.89 -0.80 5.97
CA PRO A 82 0.81 -1.42 4.65
C PRO A 82 -0.56 -1.23 3.96
N ASP A 83 -1.52 -0.61 4.64
CA ASP A 83 -2.87 -0.44 4.14
C ASP A 83 -3.01 0.88 3.37
N ALA A 84 -3.29 0.79 2.06
CA ALA A 84 -3.42 1.95 1.20
C ALA A 84 -4.65 2.81 1.53
N ALA A 85 -5.74 2.20 2.04
CA ALA A 85 -6.99 2.91 2.31
C ALA A 85 -6.86 3.99 3.38
N VAL A 86 -5.93 3.82 4.33
CA VAL A 86 -5.72 4.78 5.43
C VAL A 86 -4.60 5.79 5.17
N GLN A 87 -3.87 5.67 4.07
CA GLN A 87 -2.77 6.59 3.74
C GLN A 87 -3.24 8.05 3.60
N GLN A 88 -4.47 8.26 3.14
CA GLN A 88 -5.02 9.62 2.96
C GLN A 88 -5.11 10.44 4.26
N VAL A 89 -5.14 9.78 5.42
CA VAL A 89 -5.19 10.48 6.72
C VAL A 89 -3.86 10.42 7.48
N LEU A 90 -2.82 9.84 6.89
CA LEU A 90 -1.55 9.63 7.56
C LEU A 90 -0.92 10.96 7.99
N GLN A 91 -1.09 12.02 7.19
CA GLN A 91 -0.60 13.36 7.51
C GLN A 91 -1.28 13.93 8.77
N VAL A 92 -2.60 13.73 8.92
CA VAL A 92 -3.35 14.12 10.13
C VAL A 92 -2.95 13.24 11.32
N ALA A 93 -2.84 11.93 11.10
CA ALA A 93 -2.44 10.97 12.13
C ALA A 93 -1.03 11.24 12.66
N SER A 94 -0.12 11.78 11.84
CA SER A 94 1.27 12.05 12.24
C SER A 94 1.42 13.21 13.21
N ALA A 95 0.42 14.08 13.29
CA ALA A 95 0.47 15.24 14.18
C ALA A 95 0.58 14.82 15.65
N GLY A 96 1.72 15.17 16.27
CA GLY A 96 2.02 14.84 17.67
C GLY A 96 2.31 13.36 17.93
N CYS A 97 2.63 12.56 16.92
CA CYS A 97 3.14 11.21 17.07
C CYS A 97 4.56 11.21 17.64
N PRO A 98 4.88 10.26 18.56
CA PRO A 98 6.23 10.18 19.14
C PRO A 98 7.31 9.68 18.17
N ILE A 99 6.93 8.93 17.12
CA ILE A 99 7.84 8.46 16.08
C ILE A 99 7.31 8.81 14.69
N PRO A 100 8.21 9.10 13.71
CA PRO A 100 7.80 9.50 12.36
C PRO A 100 7.13 8.35 11.60
N TRP A 101 6.29 8.72 10.64
CA TRP A 101 5.72 7.81 9.66
C TRP A 101 6.52 7.81 8.37
N VAL A 102 6.70 6.63 7.78
CA VAL A 102 7.13 6.48 6.39
C VAL A 102 5.88 6.19 5.56
N SER A 103 5.57 7.11 4.65
CA SER A 103 4.36 7.07 3.82
C SER A 103 4.54 6.13 2.63
N MET A 104 3.61 5.18 2.45
CA MET A 104 3.57 4.31 1.27
C MET A 104 3.44 5.11 -0.02
N THR A 105 2.59 6.11 -0.03
CA THR A 105 2.29 6.89 -1.25
C THR A 105 3.47 7.76 -1.68
N ASP A 106 4.26 8.26 -0.71
CA ASP A 106 5.50 8.98 -1.04
C ASP A 106 6.56 8.02 -1.58
N CYS A 107 6.74 6.85 -0.96
CA CYS A 107 7.66 5.82 -1.46
C CYS A 107 7.31 5.41 -2.91
N VAL A 108 6.04 5.18 -3.20
CA VAL A 108 5.57 4.85 -4.56
C VAL A 108 5.83 6.00 -5.52
N ALA A 109 5.57 7.23 -5.11
CA ALA A 109 5.79 8.40 -5.95
C ALA A 109 7.29 8.58 -6.28
N ASP A 110 8.17 8.34 -5.32
CA ASP A 110 9.62 8.44 -5.52
C ASP A 110 10.12 7.41 -6.56
N GLU A 111 9.66 6.15 -6.49
CA GLU A 111 10.03 5.12 -7.47
C GLU A 111 9.48 5.43 -8.87
N ILE A 112 8.22 5.87 -8.97
CA ILE A 112 7.58 6.24 -10.24
C ILE A 112 8.34 7.38 -10.94
N ILE A 113 8.78 8.37 -10.15
CA ILE A 113 9.54 9.51 -10.68
C ILE A 113 10.94 9.08 -11.06
N ALA A 114 11.60 8.27 -10.25
CA ALA A 114 12.93 7.75 -10.55
C ALA A 114 12.96 7.00 -11.89
N ASP A 115 11.87 6.26 -12.20
CA ASP A 115 11.70 5.56 -13.47
C ASP A 115 11.17 6.45 -14.62
N GLY A 116 10.95 7.74 -14.37
CA GLY A 116 10.53 8.73 -15.37
C GLY A 116 9.10 8.55 -15.88
N ARG A 117 8.22 7.84 -15.13
CA ARG A 117 6.81 7.65 -15.51
C ARG A 117 6.03 8.95 -15.47
N LYS A 118 5.06 9.08 -16.37
CA LYS A 118 4.27 10.33 -16.56
C LYS A 118 2.78 10.14 -16.31
N SER A 119 2.24 8.93 -16.53
CA SER A 119 0.81 8.64 -16.39
C SER A 119 0.62 7.24 -15.81
N VAL A 120 0.10 7.14 -14.61
CA VAL A 120 -0.04 5.85 -13.92
C VAL A 120 -1.50 5.50 -13.65
N GLY A 121 -1.85 4.24 -13.89
CA GLY A 121 -3.12 3.67 -13.48
C GLY A 121 -3.06 3.19 -12.03
N ILE A 122 -4.12 3.37 -11.25
CA ILE A 122 -4.24 2.81 -9.89
C ILE A 122 -5.22 1.65 -9.90
N ILE A 123 -4.79 0.48 -9.44
CA ILE A 123 -5.64 -0.70 -9.24
C ILE A 123 -5.59 -1.10 -7.76
N GLY A 124 -6.75 -1.19 -7.12
CA GLY A 124 -6.91 -1.53 -5.70
C GLY A 124 -8.38 -1.68 -5.35
N THR A 125 -8.74 -1.47 -4.08
CA THR A 125 -10.13 -1.40 -3.65
C THR A 125 -10.82 -0.18 -4.25
N GLU A 126 -12.14 -0.23 -4.40
CA GLU A 126 -12.92 0.91 -4.91
C GLU A 126 -12.69 2.16 -4.05
N LEU A 127 -12.58 1.99 -2.75
CA LEU A 127 -12.26 3.08 -1.82
C LEU A 127 -10.93 3.77 -2.19
N VAL A 128 -9.87 3.01 -2.47
CA VAL A 128 -8.57 3.57 -2.84
C VAL A 128 -8.61 4.23 -4.21
N MET A 129 -9.23 3.57 -5.20
CA MET A 129 -9.33 4.08 -6.57
C MET A 129 -10.17 5.37 -6.68
N ASN A 130 -11.17 5.56 -5.80
CA ASN A 130 -12.02 6.74 -5.74
C ASN A 130 -11.45 7.86 -4.85
N SER A 131 -10.39 7.59 -4.08
CA SER A 131 -9.79 8.56 -3.15
C SER A 131 -8.68 9.39 -3.81
N SER A 132 -8.24 10.42 -3.09
CA SER A 132 -7.07 11.21 -3.45
C SER A 132 -5.73 10.60 -2.97
N THR A 133 -5.75 9.41 -2.42
CA THR A 133 -4.62 8.74 -1.76
C THR A 133 -3.33 8.76 -2.58
N PHE A 134 -3.39 8.37 -3.84
CA PHE A 134 -2.25 8.42 -4.77
C PHE A 134 -2.27 9.66 -5.67
N GLN A 135 -3.45 10.25 -5.91
CA GLN A 135 -3.61 11.40 -6.80
C GLN A 135 -2.84 12.63 -6.31
N ILE A 136 -2.89 12.93 -5.01
CA ILE A 136 -2.20 14.10 -4.46
C ILE A 136 -0.67 13.92 -4.51
N PRO A 137 -0.06 12.88 -3.92
CA PRO A 137 1.40 12.75 -3.89
C PRO A 137 2.03 12.59 -5.27
N LEU A 138 1.35 11.96 -6.22
CA LEU A 138 1.81 11.85 -7.60
C LEU A 138 1.57 13.13 -8.40
N GLY A 139 0.37 13.73 -8.26
CA GLY A 139 -0.02 14.93 -9.00
C GLY A 139 0.86 16.15 -8.70
N ILE A 140 1.21 16.39 -7.42
CA ILE A 140 2.13 17.49 -7.06
C ILE A 140 3.55 17.29 -7.61
N ARG A 141 3.90 16.06 -7.99
CA ARG A 141 5.17 15.70 -8.63
C ARG A 141 5.06 15.63 -10.17
N GLY A 142 3.93 16.05 -10.74
CA GLY A 142 3.70 16.13 -12.19
C GLY A 142 3.35 14.81 -12.88
N VAL A 143 2.94 13.78 -12.12
CA VAL A 143 2.50 12.50 -12.66
C VAL A 143 0.97 12.49 -12.74
N GLN A 144 0.42 12.18 -13.92
CA GLN A 144 -1.02 11.98 -14.09
C GLN A 144 -1.45 10.67 -13.43
N VAL A 145 -2.59 10.69 -12.75
CA VAL A 145 -3.17 9.51 -12.12
C VAL A 145 -4.50 9.18 -12.75
N MET A 146 -4.61 7.97 -13.26
CA MET A 146 -5.81 7.44 -13.90
C MET A 146 -6.35 6.28 -13.07
N THR A 147 -7.66 6.09 -13.12
CA THR A 147 -8.32 4.92 -12.53
C THR A 147 -9.14 4.20 -13.58
N PRO A 148 -9.39 2.90 -13.44
CA PRO A 148 -10.32 2.17 -14.31
C PRO A 148 -11.72 2.81 -14.30
N ASP A 149 -12.53 2.49 -15.28
CA ASP A 149 -13.91 2.93 -15.31
C ASP A 149 -14.72 2.32 -14.16
N GLU A 150 -15.86 2.92 -13.84
CA GLU A 150 -16.67 2.55 -12.67
C GLU A 150 -16.99 1.06 -12.62
N ARG A 151 -17.35 0.45 -13.77
CA ARG A 151 -17.61 -0.98 -13.87
C ARG A 151 -16.39 -1.81 -13.48
N ASP A 152 -15.23 -1.44 -14.00
CA ASP A 152 -13.97 -2.14 -13.74
C ASP A 152 -13.53 -1.97 -12.28
N ARG A 153 -13.71 -0.78 -11.69
CA ARG A 153 -13.41 -0.53 -10.28
C ARG A 153 -14.25 -1.43 -9.37
N ARG A 154 -15.56 -1.52 -9.62
CA ARG A 154 -16.48 -2.38 -8.86
C ARG A 154 -16.11 -3.86 -8.96
N GLU A 155 -15.77 -4.31 -10.18
CA GLU A 155 -15.38 -5.71 -10.37
C GLU A 155 -14.03 -6.01 -9.73
N MET A 156 -13.04 -5.11 -9.81
CA MET A 156 -11.77 -5.26 -9.08
C MET A 156 -11.99 -5.32 -7.56
N ASP A 157 -12.86 -4.48 -7.03
CA ASP A 157 -13.23 -4.49 -5.61
C ASP A 157 -13.88 -5.82 -5.21
N ARG A 158 -14.84 -6.32 -6.02
CA ARG A 158 -15.45 -7.62 -5.81
C ARG A 158 -14.40 -8.75 -5.79
N ILE A 159 -13.48 -8.74 -6.75
CA ILE A 159 -12.39 -9.73 -6.83
C ILE A 159 -11.54 -9.68 -5.55
N ILE A 160 -11.14 -8.51 -5.09
CA ILE A 160 -10.34 -8.35 -3.88
C ILE A 160 -11.09 -8.92 -2.67
N PHE A 161 -12.34 -8.50 -2.44
CA PHE A 161 -13.08 -8.87 -1.22
C PHE A 161 -13.70 -10.27 -1.27
N GLN A 162 -14.12 -10.74 -2.44
CA GLN A 162 -14.85 -12.01 -2.55
C GLN A 162 -13.95 -13.19 -2.93
N GLU A 163 -12.78 -12.93 -3.51
CA GLU A 163 -11.84 -13.96 -3.96
C GLU A 163 -10.49 -13.87 -3.24
N LEU A 164 -9.71 -12.81 -3.47
CA LEU A 164 -8.33 -12.73 -3.00
C LEU A 164 -8.19 -12.80 -1.47
N LEU A 165 -9.04 -12.09 -0.74
CA LEU A 165 -9.08 -12.15 0.74
C LEU A 165 -9.45 -13.53 1.28
N LYS A 166 -10.09 -14.38 0.44
CA LYS A 166 -10.43 -15.77 0.78
C LYS A 166 -9.40 -16.77 0.24
N GLY A 167 -8.30 -16.28 -0.33
CA GLY A 167 -7.25 -17.12 -0.92
C GLY A 167 -7.63 -17.76 -2.27
N VAL A 168 -8.66 -17.24 -2.94
CA VAL A 168 -9.11 -17.72 -4.25
C VAL A 168 -8.51 -16.85 -5.34
N ILE A 169 -7.85 -17.46 -6.32
CA ILE A 169 -7.30 -16.79 -7.51
C ILE A 169 -7.92 -17.46 -8.73
N ALA A 170 -9.02 -16.91 -9.23
CA ALA A 170 -9.72 -17.46 -10.37
C ALA A 170 -9.03 -17.05 -11.69
N PRO A 171 -8.84 -17.97 -12.66
CA PRO A 171 -8.26 -17.61 -13.95
C PRO A 171 -9.05 -16.52 -14.70
N THR A 172 -10.37 -16.48 -14.53
CA THR A 172 -11.24 -15.44 -15.09
C THR A 172 -10.94 -14.07 -14.49
N SER A 173 -10.66 -14.00 -13.19
CA SER A 173 -10.32 -12.76 -12.48
C SER A 173 -8.92 -12.28 -12.84
N GLN A 174 -7.98 -13.20 -13.07
CA GLN A 174 -6.66 -12.87 -13.61
C GLN A 174 -6.77 -12.28 -15.03
N ALA A 175 -7.53 -12.94 -15.92
CA ALA A 175 -7.76 -12.44 -17.28
C ALA A 175 -8.42 -11.05 -17.26
N PHE A 176 -9.43 -10.84 -16.41
CA PHE A 176 -10.08 -9.55 -16.23
C PHE A 176 -9.10 -8.46 -15.77
N ALA A 177 -8.27 -8.74 -14.78
CA ALA A 177 -7.27 -7.78 -14.29
C ALA A 177 -6.26 -7.40 -15.39
N MET A 178 -5.83 -8.37 -16.19
CA MET A 178 -4.97 -8.13 -17.36
C MET A 178 -5.65 -7.25 -18.42
N ASP A 179 -6.96 -7.42 -18.63
CA ASP A 179 -7.74 -6.58 -19.52
C ASP A 179 -7.90 -5.15 -19.00
N VAL A 180 -8.05 -4.97 -17.68
CA VAL A 180 -8.06 -3.65 -17.04
C VAL A 180 -6.74 -2.92 -17.31
N ILE A 181 -5.59 -3.60 -17.18
CA ILE A 181 -4.29 -2.99 -17.46
C ILE A 181 -4.18 -2.60 -18.94
N ARG A 182 -4.67 -3.44 -19.86
CA ARG A 182 -4.69 -3.11 -21.29
C ARG A 182 -5.53 -1.85 -21.56
N ARG A 183 -6.71 -1.73 -20.98
CA ARG A 183 -7.56 -0.51 -21.12
C ARG A 183 -6.90 0.73 -20.53
N LEU A 184 -6.23 0.62 -19.39
CA LEU A 184 -5.48 1.73 -18.83
C LEU A 184 -4.37 2.21 -19.78
N ARG A 185 -3.68 1.30 -20.48
CA ARG A 185 -2.70 1.64 -21.50
C ARG A 185 -3.35 2.25 -22.73
N ASP A 186 -4.31 1.56 -23.34
CA ASP A 186 -4.79 1.83 -24.69
C ASP A 186 -5.79 2.98 -24.74
N GLU A 187 -6.64 3.12 -23.70
CA GLU A 187 -7.71 4.11 -23.66
C GLU A 187 -7.38 5.32 -22.78
N LYS A 188 -6.53 5.13 -21.76
CA LYS A 188 -6.19 6.19 -20.79
C LYS A 188 -4.75 6.68 -20.90
N GLY A 189 -3.94 6.06 -21.76
CA GLY A 189 -2.57 6.50 -22.02
C GLY A 189 -1.61 6.31 -20.84
N CYS A 190 -1.90 5.36 -19.93
CA CYS A 190 -0.99 5.05 -18.83
C CYS A 190 0.29 4.39 -19.34
N ASP A 191 1.42 4.73 -18.71
CA ASP A 191 2.73 4.14 -18.96
C ASP A 191 3.19 3.18 -17.85
N ALA A 192 2.42 3.07 -16.75
CA ALA A 192 2.60 2.13 -15.65
C ALA A 192 1.31 1.94 -14.85
N VAL A 193 1.30 0.93 -13.96
CA VAL A 193 0.18 0.68 -13.03
C VAL A 193 0.72 0.49 -11.61
N VAL A 194 0.07 1.14 -10.65
CA VAL A 194 0.27 0.91 -9.21
C VAL A 194 -0.75 -0.10 -8.71
N LEU A 195 -0.29 -1.19 -8.13
CA LEU A 195 -1.11 -2.16 -7.41
C LEU A 195 -1.22 -1.70 -5.95
N ALA A 196 -2.36 -1.10 -5.63
CA ALA A 196 -2.61 -0.37 -4.39
C ALA A 196 -3.41 -1.18 -3.36
N SER A 197 -3.26 -2.49 -3.37
CA SER A 197 -3.68 -3.39 -2.29
C SER A 197 -2.63 -4.49 -2.13
N SER A 198 -2.53 -5.05 -0.93
CA SER A 198 -1.58 -6.14 -0.65
C SER A 198 -1.93 -7.43 -1.40
N GLU A 199 -3.17 -7.60 -1.80
CA GLU A 199 -3.70 -8.80 -2.44
C GLU A 199 -3.63 -8.76 -3.97
N THR A 200 -3.75 -7.57 -4.58
CA THR A 200 -3.77 -7.43 -6.05
C THR A 200 -2.57 -8.03 -6.77
N PRO A 201 -1.33 -8.01 -6.23
CA PRO A 201 -0.20 -8.68 -6.87
C PRO A 201 -0.43 -10.16 -7.16
N LEU A 202 -1.23 -10.87 -6.33
CA LEU A 202 -1.54 -12.29 -6.50
C LEU A 202 -2.20 -12.61 -7.85
N LEU A 203 -2.92 -11.64 -8.45
CA LEU A 203 -3.54 -11.82 -9.78
C LEU A 203 -2.51 -11.92 -10.91
N PHE A 204 -1.31 -11.42 -10.71
CA PHE A 204 -0.30 -11.27 -11.76
C PHE A 204 0.87 -12.24 -11.64
N GLU A 205 1.05 -12.92 -10.50
CA GLU A 205 2.17 -13.83 -10.24
C GLU A 205 2.28 -14.98 -11.27
N SER A 206 1.15 -15.48 -11.77
CA SER A 206 1.10 -16.58 -12.73
C SER A 206 0.43 -16.23 -14.06
N ALA A 207 0.02 -14.97 -14.25
CA ALA A 207 -0.76 -14.54 -15.41
C ALA A 207 0.08 -14.21 -16.68
N GLY A 208 1.40 -14.35 -16.59
CA GLY A 208 2.31 -13.90 -17.65
C GLY A 208 2.60 -12.39 -17.59
N PRO A 209 3.35 -11.84 -18.56
CA PRO A 209 3.75 -10.45 -18.53
C PRO A 209 2.56 -9.50 -18.70
N ALA A 210 2.43 -8.54 -17.82
CA ALA A 210 1.44 -7.48 -17.95
C ALA A 210 1.78 -6.51 -19.10
N ALA A 211 0.78 -5.85 -19.66
CA ALA A 211 0.96 -4.91 -20.77
C ALA A 211 1.69 -3.61 -20.35
N LEU A 212 1.81 -3.33 -19.07
CA LEU A 212 2.49 -2.20 -18.47
C LEU A 212 3.36 -2.65 -17.29
N PRO A 213 4.41 -1.91 -16.93
CA PRO A 213 5.13 -2.11 -15.68
C PRO A 213 4.21 -1.98 -14.47
N LEU A 214 4.37 -2.88 -13.49
CA LEU A 214 3.58 -2.94 -12.27
C LEU A 214 4.42 -2.48 -11.08
N TYR A 215 3.88 -1.54 -10.31
CA TYR A 215 4.44 -1.02 -9.07
C TYR A 215 3.63 -1.57 -7.90
N HIS A 216 4.19 -2.52 -7.17
CA HIS A 216 3.55 -3.13 -6.01
C HIS A 216 3.73 -2.22 -4.79
N ALA A 217 2.71 -1.48 -4.39
CA ALA A 217 2.83 -0.46 -3.35
C ALA A 217 3.35 -1.01 -2.00
N SER A 218 2.90 -2.20 -1.60
CA SER A 218 3.39 -2.86 -0.38
C SER A 218 4.83 -3.35 -0.48
N GLU A 219 5.29 -3.84 -1.65
CA GLU A 219 6.69 -4.21 -1.85
C GLU A 219 7.61 -2.99 -1.83
N ILE A 220 7.20 -1.90 -2.47
CA ILE A 220 7.92 -0.63 -2.46
C ILE A 220 8.04 -0.12 -1.03
N LEU A 221 6.95 -0.12 -0.25
CA LEU A 221 6.99 0.27 1.15
C LEU A 221 7.96 -0.60 1.96
N ALA A 222 7.94 -1.93 1.79
CA ALA A 222 8.85 -2.84 2.46
C ALA A 222 10.32 -2.55 2.11
N HIS A 223 10.61 -2.29 0.82
CA HIS A 223 11.94 -1.91 0.36
C HIS A 223 12.42 -0.60 1.01
N HIS A 224 11.59 0.45 0.96
CA HIS A 224 11.91 1.73 1.58
C HIS A 224 12.06 1.63 3.10
N ALA A 225 11.22 0.85 3.78
CA ALA A 225 11.34 0.62 5.22
C ALA A 225 12.69 -0.03 5.59
N VAL A 226 13.12 -1.04 4.83
CA VAL A 226 14.43 -1.67 5.01
C VAL A 226 15.58 -0.70 4.74
N ARG A 227 15.50 0.10 3.68
CA ARG A 227 16.48 1.15 3.38
C ARG A 227 16.55 2.20 4.48
N HIS A 228 15.40 2.60 5.03
CA HIS A 228 15.31 3.59 6.11
C HIS A 228 16.01 3.13 7.39
N MET A 229 16.08 1.82 7.63
CA MET A 229 16.86 1.25 8.77
C MET A 229 18.36 1.47 8.61
N LYS A 230 18.87 1.64 7.40
CA LYS A 230 20.30 1.81 7.11
C LYS A 230 20.73 3.27 7.07
N SER A 231 19.77 4.17 6.80
CA SER A 231 20.06 5.60 6.63
C SER A 231 20.28 6.26 7.97
N THR A 232 21.55 6.50 8.29
CA THR A 232 21.96 7.43 9.37
C THR A 232 23.35 7.94 9.14
#